data_9c1ec961343977cec4877c941dbfe5c3
#
_entry.id   9c1ec961343977cec4877c941dbfe5c3
#
_cell.length_a   1.000
_cell.length_b   1.000
_cell.length_c   1.000
_cell.angle_alpha   90.00
_cell.angle_beta   90.00
_cell.angle_gamma   90.00
#
_symmetry.space_group_name_H-M   'P 1'
#
loop_
_entity.id
_entity.type
_entity.pdbx_description
1 polymer ?
#
loop_
_entity_poly.entity_id
_entity_poly.type
_entity_poly.pdbx_seq_one_letter_code
_entity_poly.pdbx_strand_id
1 'polypeptide(L)'
;MGIKIGYEVELLTPAITAETGTIGKEIDVEVKRDKNGTPYFSAKHIKGVFRAKVLEFKNALSGDGKEFTEKYFGSGGNNPSKIRFSDLKLKIEKNIGDEGYQRRLENKIGNRYGVKINRKTRVAEENSLFNYEFVKPKNIYTGSFELSNDFFEKSEEDIKFLLSSFLHIDKIGGLKSRGLGKVLVQFVSIENDKRNNFKEENDRFKIVEKILKEVKSKNNCKNQGIKKLNELEKYKYTLNFVEPAVLQGKVNKNEVELRKSLQGSSIRGAIIQYGLDNGFESEIEKLLKIKISEVRKFVRKDKNEIKEEFKLASGFKTKYPIEANDYKKIDKAVSVMKEYKVKEEDENGIKLERDSLALLNATGTELSIKIDEKTRTTEESLLFSTEYTDLTNVANKEEVFFKGNVEIPKGLFEIGEKYELKIGKYKTKGFGKVEIEFKKFTDENDKNIGERIKELNDEIKKDFEEFDKRNDKEKVYFGDELLKEEKQKLITFDFLSDMILPFNEVSNVGKQILELFDENFGEKLTLNNRRTFVNVEKLRGYNIINNSRKMDEIVITQGSVISYCLDNENLEGILGYLEKIEENGIGLRRNEGFGRVRICSERKCEKKEI
;
A
#
# COMPACT_ATOMS: atom_id res chain seq x y z
N MET A 1 20.75 -10.61 -1.70
CA MET A 1 19.59 -10.82 -0.79
C MET A 1 20.08 -11.04 0.63
N GLY A 2 19.40 -10.46 1.62
CA GLY A 2 19.66 -10.73 3.02
C GLY A 2 19.43 -12.20 3.39
N ILE A 3 19.86 -12.61 4.57
CA ILE A 3 19.55 -13.94 5.11
C ILE A 3 18.30 -13.80 5.99
N LYS A 4 17.31 -14.63 5.72
CA LYS A 4 16.10 -14.71 6.54
C LYS A 4 16.17 -15.92 7.45
N ILE A 5 15.92 -15.68 8.73
CA ILE A 5 15.99 -16.68 9.79
C ILE A 5 14.59 -16.82 10.36
N GLY A 6 14.05 -18.05 10.26
CA GLY A 6 12.77 -18.41 10.85
C GLY A 6 12.93 -18.84 12.30
N TYR A 7 11.99 -18.44 13.14
CA TYR A 7 11.96 -18.79 14.57
C TYR A 7 10.56 -19.10 15.05
N GLU A 8 10.49 -19.89 16.11
CA GLU A 8 9.27 -20.18 16.84
C GLU A 8 9.36 -19.63 18.27
N VAL A 9 8.21 -19.18 18.78
CA VAL A 9 8.05 -18.69 20.16
C VAL A 9 6.91 -19.46 20.79
N GLU A 10 7.22 -20.25 21.82
CA GLU A 10 6.24 -20.96 22.62
C GLU A 10 5.86 -20.13 23.85
N LEU A 11 4.56 -19.97 24.11
CA LEU A 11 4.05 -19.32 25.30
C LEU A 11 4.07 -20.28 26.50
N LEU A 12 4.92 -20.01 27.48
CA LEU A 12 4.96 -20.78 28.73
C LEU A 12 3.92 -20.28 29.75
N THR A 13 3.57 -19.00 29.71
CA THR A 13 2.49 -18.39 30.50
C THR A 13 1.53 -17.61 29.58
N PRO A 14 0.32 -17.27 30.06
CA PRO A 14 -0.60 -16.46 29.27
C PRO A 14 0.08 -15.16 28.78
N ALA A 15 -0.22 -14.72 27.59
CA ALA A 15 0.37 -13.52 27.02
C ALA A 15 -0.69 -12.55 26.47
N ILE A 16 -0.46 -11.26 26.64
CA ILE A 16 -1.33 -10.20 26.13
C ILE A 16 -0.62 -9.53 24.97
N THR A 17 -1.28 -9.56 23.80
CA THR A 17 -0.95 -8.70 22.68
C THR A 17 -2.09 -7.71 22.54
N ALA A 18 -1.94 -6.54 23.18
CA ALA A 18 -3.02 -5.57 23.31
C ALA A 18 -3.27 -4.80 22.01
N GLU A 19 -4.54 -4.70 21.66
CA GLU A 19 -5.05 -3.66 20.79
C GLU A 19 -5.77 -2.62 21.67
N THR A 20 -5.65 -1.34 21.36
CA THR A 20 -6.43 -0.31 22.05
C THR A 20 -7.90 -0.54 21.74
N GLY A 21 -8.67 -0.83 22.79
CA GLY A 21 -10.09 -1.12 22.68
C GLY A 21 -10.87 -0.01 21.97
N THR A 22 -11.79 -0.39 21.13
CA THR A 22 -12.78 0.51 20.55
C THR A 22 -13.77 0.93 21.62
N ILE A 23 -14.06 2.20 21.72
CA ILE A 23 -15.08 2.74 22.64
C ILE A 23 -16.41 2.00 22.40
N GLY A 24 -16.99 1.44 23.47
CA GLY A 24 -18.29 0.77 23.42
C GLY A 24 -18.27 -0.76 23.34
N LYS A 25 -17.10 -1.41 23.45
CA LYS A 25 -17.00 -2.87 23.55
C LYS A 25 -17.04 -3.35 25.01
N GLU A 26 -17.49 -4.59 25.20
CA GLU A 26 -17.59 -5.24 26.53
C GLU A 26 -16.22 -5.57 27.15
N ILE A 27 -15.13 -5.53 26.37
CA ILE A 27 -13.77 -5.89 26.78
C ILE A 27 -12.88 -4.65 26.69
N ASP A 28 -12.23 -4.29 27.80
CA ASP A 28 -11.37 -3.08 27.88
C ASP A 28 -10.06 -3.24 27.09
N VAL A 29 -9.49 -4.44 27.07
CA VAL A 29 -8.26 -4.74 26.35
C VAL A 29 -8.43 -6.04 25.58
N GLU A 30 -8.57 -5.94 24.27
CA GLU A 30 -8.67 -7.09 23.37
C GLU A 30 -7.28 -7.56 22.92
N VAL A 31 -7.20 -8.85 22.59
CA VAL A 31 -6.03 -9.43 21.91
C VAL A 31 -5.98 -8.92 20.48
N LYS A 32 -4.81 -8.43 20.06
CA LYS A 32 -4.60 -7.96 18.68
C LYS A 32 -4.76 -9.12 17.71
N ARG A 33 -5.66 -8.94 16.71
CA ARG A 33 -6.00 -9.96 15.70
C ARG A 33 -5.72 -9.43 14.31
N ASP A 34 -5.31 -10.32 13.43
CA ASP A 34 -5.28 -10.02 12.00
C ASP A 34 -6.70 -10.05 11.43
N LYS A 35 -6.84 -9.73 10.14
CA LYS A 35 -8.14 -9.71 9.44
C LYS A 35 -8.85 -11.07 9.38
N ASN A 36 -8.17 -12.18 9.70
CA ASN A 36 -8.74 -13.52 9.82
C ASN A 36 -9.18 -13.84 11.24
N GLY A 37 -9.03 -12.88 12.17
CA GLY A 37 -9.29 -13.08 13.58
C GLY A 37 -8.15 -13.75 14.35
N THR A 38 -7.00 -14.03 13.70
CA THR A 38 -5.87 -14.75 14.31
C THR A 38 -5.07 -13.83 15.22
N PRO A 39 -4.84 -14.20 16.49
CA PRO A 39 -3.97 -13.47 17.39
C PRO A 39 -2.54 -13.40 16.88
N TYR A 40 -1.92 -12.21 16.94
CA TYR A 40 -0.54 -12.04 16.55
C TYR A 40 0.20 -11.01 17.41
N PHE A 41 1.52 -11.09 17.44
CA PHE A 41 2.39 -10.04 17.99
C PHE A 41 3.02 -9.28 16.82
N SER A 42 2.92 -7.96 16.83
CA SER A 42 3.48 -7.15 15.74
C SER A 42 5.01 -7.27 15.68
N ALA A 43 5.56 -7.24 14.47
CA ALA A 43 6.99 -7.21 14.23
C ALA A 43 7.70 -6.10 15.00
N LYS A 44 7.04 -4.95 15.14
CA LYS A 44 7.49 -3.82 15.94
C LYS A 44 7.69 -4.18 17.41
N HIS A 45 6.74 -4.94 17.98
CA HIS A 45 6.83 -5.39 19.38
C HIS A 45 8.04 -6.33 19.58
N ILE A 46 8.19 -7.34 18.72
CA ILE A 46 9.31 -8.28 18.81
C ILE A 46 10.65 -7.58 18.61
N LYS A 47 10.73 -6.67 17.62
CA LYS A 47 11.93 -5.84 17.41
C LYS A 47 12.28 -5.02 18.66
N GLY A 48 11.29 -4.43 19.32
CA GLY A 48 11.49 -3.65 20.55
C GLY A 48 11.98 -4.50 21.72
N VAL A 49 11.40 -5.69 21.91
CA VAL A 49 11.83 -6.64 22.94
C VAL A 49 13.28 -7.09 22.70
N PHE A 50 13.61 -7.43 21.46
CA PHE A 50 14.95 -7.85 21.09
C PHE A 50 15.98 -6.72 21.29
N ARG A 51 15.68 -5.49 20.82
CA ARG A 51 16.53 -4.32 21.05
C ARG A 51 16.81 -4.11 22.53
N ALA A 52 15.77 -4.21 23.38
CA ALA A 52 15.90 -4.05 24.82
C ALA A 52 16.81 -5.13 25.45
N LYS A 53 16.70 -6.40 24.99
CA LYS A 53 17.54 -7.49 25.48
C LYS A 53 19.00 -7.32 25.04
N VAL A 54 19.26 -6.91 23.79
CA VAL A 54 20.61 -6.59 23.31
C VAL A 54 21.23 -5.43 24.08
N LEU A 55 20.45 -4.36 24.32
CA LEU A 55 20.89 -3.21 25.11
C LEU A 55 21.30 -3.63 26.54
N GLU A 56 20.46 -4.45 27.20
CA GLU A 56 20.70 -4.98 28.53
C GLU A 56 22.02 -5.76 28.60
N PHE A 57 22.22 -6.71 27.70
CA PHE A 57 23.40 -7.57 27.68
C PHE A 57 24.66 -6.81 27.29
N LYS A 58 24.61 -5.92 26.30
CA LYS A 58 25.76 -5.13 25.90
C LYS A 58 26.20 -4.15 26.98
N ASN A 59 25.24 -3.52 27.67
CA ASN A 59 25.56 -2.65 28.81
C ASN A 59 26.23 -3.43 29.97
N ALA A 60 25.78 -4.67 30.21
CA ALA A 60 26.38 -5.51 31.25
C ALA A 60 27.79 -6.00 30.90
N LEU A 61 28.09 -6.19 29.59
CA LEU A 61 29.39 -6.71 29.14
C LEU A 61 30.44 -5.63 28.89
N SER A 62 30.06 -4.53 28.21
CA SER A 62 31.00 -3.53 27.70
C SER A 62 30.60 -2.07 27.91
N GLY A 63 29.37 -1.81 28.37
CA GLY A 63 28.85 -0.46 28.59
C GLY A 63 28.42 0.31 27.32
N ASP A 64 28.66 -0.21 26.13
CA ASP A 64 28.41 0.41 24.81
C ASP A 64 27.07 0.06 24.19
N GLY A 65 26.11 -0.41 24.98
CA GLY A 65 24.84 -0.96 24.50
C GLY A 65 24.03 0.00 23.64
N LYS A 66 24.05 1.31 23.90
CA LYS A 66 23.33 2.30 23.12
C LYS A 66 23.91 2.40 21.71
N GLU A 67 25.21 2.56 21.56
CA GLU A 67 25.90 2.66 20.29
C GLU A 67 25.70 1.37 19.47
N PHE A 68 25.85 0.22 20.10
CA PHE A 68 25.64 -1.08 19.50
C PHE A 68 24.21 -1.25 18.99
N THR A 69 23.19 -0.88 19.80
CA THR A 69 21.79 -1.00 19.36
C THR A 69 21.45 -0.03 18.24
N GLU A 70 21.97 1.19 18.23
CA GLU A 70 21.78 2.15 17.13
C GLU A 70 22.43 1.67 15.83
N LYS A 71 23.58 1.00 15.91
CA LYS A 71 24.29 0.41 14.77
C LYS A 71 23.46 -0.66 14.03
N TYR A 72 22.68 -1.49 14.74
CA TYR A 72 21.97 -2.63 14.17
C TYR A 72 20.46 -2.43 14.06
N PHE A 73 19.83 -1.79 15.03
CA PHE A 73 18.38 -1.55 15.04
C PHE A 73 17.99 -0.19 14.45
N GLY A 74 18.98 0.65 14.19
CA GLY A 74 18.81 1.99 13.69
C GLY A 74 18.43 3.00 14.78
N SER A 75 18.61 4.28 14.46
CA SER A 75 18.17 5.44 15.24
C SER A 75 17.18 6.26 14.40
N GLY A 76 16.47 7.20 15.04
CA GLY A 76 15.60 8.13 14.32
C GLY A 76 16.41 8.97 13.32
N GLY A 77 15.90 9.16 12.11
CA GLY A 77 16.57 9.94 11.05
C GLY A 77 17.34 9.07 10.07
N ASN A 78 18.66 9.23 9.96
CA ASN A 78 19.49 8.75 8.85
C ASN A 78 20.01 7.32 8.99
N ASN A 79 19.83 6.67 10.13
CA ASN A 79 20.37 5.35 10.36
C ASN A 79 19.26 4.29 10.34
N PRO A 80 18.97 3.68 9.16
CA PRO A 80 17.94 2.65 9.05
C PRO A 80 18.37 1.36 9.79
N SER A 81 17.38 0.62 10.29
CA SER A 81 17.64 -0.69 10.88
C SER A 81 18.15 -1.68 9.83
N LYS A 82 19.18 -2.45 10.20
CA LYS A 82 19.76 -3.51 9.37
C LYS A 82 19.08 -4.86 9.59
N ILE A 83 18.16 -4.94 10.56
CA ILE A 83 17.37 -6.13 10.86
C ILE A 83 15.91 -5.81 10.59
N ARG A 84 15.26 -6.65 9.78
CA ARG A 84 13.84 -6.58 9.49
C ARG A 84 13.11 -7.73 10.15
N PHE A 85 11.98 -7.47 10.79
CA PHE A 85 11.11 -8.48 11.40
C PHE A 85 9.81 -8.63 10.63
N SER A 86 9.28 -9.86 10.58
CA SER A 86 7.89 -10.14 10.25
C SER A 86 7.03 -10.17 11.52
N ASP A 87 5.71 -10.05 11.35
CA ASP A 87 4.79 -10.32 12.43
C ASP A 87 4.93 -11.76 12.92
N LEU A 88 4.74 -11.94 14.22
CA LEU A 88 4.76 -13.23 14.88
C LEU A 88 3.34 -13.79 14.90
N LYS A 89 3.04 -14.74 14.01
CA LYS A 89 1.71 -15.30 13.78
C LYS A 89 1.49 -16.60 14.53
N LEU A 90 0.31 -16.77 15.07
CA LEU A 90 -0.08 -18.00 15.76
C LEU A 90 -0.05 -19.18 14.77
N LYS A 91 0.65 -20.27 15.15
CA LYS A 91 0.70 -21.50 14.38
C LYS A 91 -0.58 -22.31 14.59
N ILE A 92 -1.37 -22.46 13.53
CA ILE A 92 -2.63 -23.20 13.55
C ILE A 92 -2.54 -24.29 12.49
N GLU A 93 -2.84 -25.53 12.92
CA GLU A 93 -2.94 -26.65 12.00
C GLU A 93 -4.30 -26.57 11.30
N LYS A 94 -4.32 -26.21 10.04
CA LYS A 94 -5.41 -26.24 9.04
C LYS A 94 -5.87 -24.89 8.48
N ASN A 95 -6.58 -25.02 7.35
CA ASN A 95 -6.93 -23.94 6.44
C ASN A 95 -7.80 -22.86 7.08
N ILE A 96 -7.43 -21.62 6.84
CA ILE A 96 -8.25 -20.43 7.06
C ILE A 96 -9.50 -20.57 6.18
N GLY A 97 -10.68 -20.53 6.78
CA GLY A 97 -11.97 -20.70 6.08
C GLY A 97 -12.74 -21.98 6.38
N ASP A 98 -12.15 -22.93 7.11
CA ASP A 98 -12.86 -24.09 7.65
C ASP A 98 -13.84 -23.66 8.76
N GLU A 99 -15.08 -24.18 8.78
CA GLU A 99 -16.12 -23.83 9.76
C GLU A 99 -15.67 -23.95 11.23
N GLY A 100 -14.74 -24.87 11.52
CA GLY A 100 -14.16 -25.02 12.85
C GLY A 100 -13.04 -24.04 13.19
N TYR A 101 -12.57 -23.19 12.28
CA TYR A 101 -11.41 -22.33 12.48
C TYR A 101 -11.64 -21.29 13.59
N GLN A 102 -12.75 -20.58 13.56
CA GLN A 102 -13.10 -19.57 14.58
C GLN A 102 -13.21 -20.19 15.97
N ARG A 103 -13.88 -21.34 16.09
CA ARG A 103 -14.00 -22.07 17.36
C ARG A 103 -12.64 -22.51 17.91
N ARG A 104 -11.70 -22.90 17.03
CA ARG A 104 -10.31 -23.22 17.43
C ARG A 104 -9.56 -21.99 17.92
N LEU A 105 -9.78 -20.82 17.33
CA LEU A 105 -9.21 -19.55 17.78
C LEU A 105 -9.74 -19.14 19.15
N GLU A 106 -11.06 -19.18 19.35
CA GLU A 106 -11.71 -18.87 20.62
C GLU A 106 -11.18 -19.76 21.76
N ASN A 107 -10.96 -21.04 21.49
CA ASN A 107 -10.39 -21.97 22.48
C ASN A 107 -8.95 -21.59 22.89
N LYS A 108 -8.22 -20.81 22.11
CA LYS A 108 -6.85 -20.36 22.40
C LYS A 108 -6.80 -19.05 23.17
N ILE A 109 -7.93 -18.36 23.30
CA ILE A 109 -8.06 -17.09 24.00
C ILE A 109 -8.76 -17.35 25.34
N GLY A 110 -8.40 -16.57 26.33
CA GLY A 110 -9.06 -16.54 27.64
C GLY A 110 -9.34 -15.11 28.03
N ASN A 111 -10.29 -14.92 28.93
CA ASN A 111 -10.64 -13.63 29.48
C ASN A 111 -10.36 -13.60 30.98
N ARG A 112 -9.93 -12.45 31.50
CA ARG A 112 -9.65 -12.24 32.92
C ARG A 112 -10.14 -10.87 33.36
N TYR A 113 -10.79 -10.87 34.52
CA TYR A 113 -11.24 -9.67 35.19
C TYR A 113 -10.21 -9.24 36.24
N GLY A 114 -10.05 -7.95 36.40
CA GLY A 114 -9.22 -7.33 37.42
C GLY A 114 -9.95 -6.16 38.07
N VAL A 115 -9.55 -5.81 39.26
CA VAL A 115 -10.08 -4.66 39.98
C VAL A 115 -8.92 -3.88 40.58
N LYS A 116 -9.01 -2.56 40.61
CA LYS A 116 -8.04 -1.71 41.29
C LYS A 116 -8.39 -1.65 42.77
N ILE A 117 -7.43 -1.99 43.62
CA ILE A 117 -7.59 -1.96 45.08
C ILE A 117 -6.92 -0.69 45.61
N ASN A 118 -7.66 0.10 46.37
CA ASN A 118 -7.12 1.23 47.10
C ASN A 118 -6.13 0.73 48.17
N ARG A 119 -4.90 1.19 48.08
CA ARG A 119 -3.81 0.72 48.96
C ARG A 119 -3.99 1.10 50.43
N LYS A 120 -4.73 2.19 50.73
CA LYS A 120 -4.97 2.67 52.10
C LYS A 120 -6.15 1.91 52.75
N THR A 121 -7.27 1.84 52.02
CA THR A 121 -8.51 1.21 52.55
C THR A 121 -8.56 -0.30 52.34
N ARG A 122 -7.74 -0.83 51.40
CA ARG A 122 -7.72 -2.24 50.97
C ARG A 122 -9.03 -2.71 50.33
N VAL A 123 -9.89 -1.77 49.94
CA VAL A 123 -11.17 -2.04 49.29
C VAL A 123 -11.03 -1.75 47.79
N ALA A 124 -11.86 -2.37 46.96
CA ALA A 124 -11.95 -2.05 45.54
C ALA A 124 -12.35 -0.59 45.33
N GLU A 125 -11.67 0.12 44.42
CA GLU A 125 -12.11 1.45 44.01
C GLU A 125 -13.39 1.33 43.16
N GLU A 126 -14.31 2.28 43.33
CA GLU A 126 -15.54 2.33 42.50
C GLU A 126 -15.17 2.52 41.03
N ASN A 127 -15.95 1.89 40.13
CA ASN A 127 -15.78 1.94 38.66
C ASN A 127 -14.37 1.50 38.18
N SER A 128 -13.70 0.63 38.91
CA SER A 128 -12.35 0.19 38.60
C SER A 128 -12.25 -1.29 38.18
N LEU A 129 -13.39 -1.93 37.90
CA LEU A 129 -13.42 -3.24 37.27
C LEU A 129 -12.95 -3.10 35.82
N PHE A 130 -12.00 -3.92 35.42
CA PHE A 130 -11.54 -3.99 34.04
C PHE A 130 -11.38 -5.45 33.61
N ASN A 131 -11.55 -5.71 32.34
CA ASN A 131 -11.37 -7.03 31.77
C ASN A 131 -10.37 -6.99 30.60
N TYR A 132 -9.67 -8.09 30.42
CA TYR A 132 -8.73 -8.22 29.32
C TYR A 132 -8.65 -9.64 28.80
N GLU A 133 -8.51 -9.74 27.48
CA GLU A 133 -8.20 -10.99 26.81
C GLU A 133 -6.72 -11.33 26.89
N PHE A 134 -6.43 -12.60 26.86
CA PHE A 134 -5.06 -13.12 26.77
C PHE A 134 -5.02 -14.39 25.92
N VAL A 135 -3.89 -14.65 25.30
CA VAL A 135 -3.62 -15.93 24.64
C VAL A 135 -3.15 -16.93 25.67
N LYS A 136 -3.77 -18.12 25.67
CA LYS A 136 -3.45 -19.20 26.61
C LYS A 136 -2.03 -19.75 26.41
N PRO A 137 -1.39 -20.33 27.43
CA PRO A 137 -0.08 -20.96 27.30
C PRO A 137 -0.10 -22.17 26.35
N LYS A 138 1.09 -22.70 26.04
CA LYS A 138 1.34 -23.81 25.08
C LYS A 138 0.97 -23.50 23.62
N ASN A 139 0.68 -22.24 23.30
CA ASN A 139 0.52 -21.80 21.93
C ASN A 139 1.87 -21.43 21.33
N ILE A 140 2.10 -21.88 20.10
CA ILE A 140 3.33 -21.63 19.35
C ILE A 140 3.05 -20.56 18.30
N TYR A 141 3.93 -19.60 18.21
CA TYR A 141 3.95 -18.55 17.21
C TYR A 141 5.14 -18.71 16.28
N THR A 142 4.98 -18.40 15.02
CA THR A 142 6.04 -18.43 14.01
C THR A 142 6.31 -17.03 13.49
N GLY A 143 7.58 -16.70 13.34
CA GLY A 143 8.04 -15.44 12.78
C GLY A 143 9.37 -15.60 12.08
N SER A 144 9.82 -14.52 11.45
CA SER A 144 11.14 -14.47 10.82
C SER A 144 11.76 -13.09 10.98
N PHE A 145 13.06 -13.04 10.95
CA PHE A 145 13.77 -11.78 10.72
C PHE A 145 14.80 -11.94 9.61
N GLU A 146 15.07 -10.85 8.93
CA GLU A 146 15.99 -10.77 7.80
C GLU A 146 17.15 -9.86 8.18
N LEU A 147 18.35 -10.33 7.95
CA LEU A 147 19.59 -9.56 8.08
C LEU A 147 19.91 -8.93 6.72
N SER A 148 20.09 -7.61 6.65
CA SER A 148 20.46 -6.93 5.40
C SER A 148 21.86 -7.32 4.92
N ASN A 149 22.16 -7.08 3.63
CA ASN A 149 23.49 -7.38 3.07
C ASN A 149 24.63 -6.66 3.79
N ASP A 150 24.42 -5.40 4.22
CA ASP A 150 25.39 -4.61 4.97
C ASP A 150 25.72 -5.21 6.35
N PHE A 151 24.93 -6.19 6.77
CA PHE A 151 25.15 -6.90 8.02
C PHE A 151 26.37 -7.84 7.95
N PHE A 152 26.65 -8.35 6.75
CA PHE A 152 27.72 -9.33 6.53
C PHE A 152 29.12 -8.74 6.52
N GLU A 153 29.25 -7.44 6.35
CA GLU A 153 30.51 -6.70 6.48
C GLU A 153 30.94 -6.49 7.94
N LYS A 154 30.11 -6.93 8.89
CA LYS A 154 30.32 -6.75 10.33
C LYS A 154 31.05 -7.95 10.95
N SER A 155 31.55 -7.75 12.16
CA SER A 155 32.28 -8.80 12.86
C SER A 155 31.38 -10.01 13.13
N GLU A 156 31.92 -11.21 12.97
CA GLU A 156 31.26 -12.46 13.30
C GLU A 156 30.81 -12.51 14.77
N GLU A 157 31.58 -11.89 15.65
CA GLU A 157 31.26 -11.77 17.07
C GLU A 157 29.97 -10.99 17.31
N ASP A 158 29.78 -9.89 16.58
CA ASP A 158 28.55 -9.09 16.67
C ASP A 158 27.32 -9.92 16.23
N ILE A 159 27.45 -10.69 15.16
CA ILE A 159 26.36 -11.55 14.66
C ILE A 159 26.05 -12.65 15.67
N LYS A 160 27.08 -13.32 16.18
CA LYS A 160 26.93 -14.36 17.21
C LYS A 160 26.27 -13.80 18.47
N PHE A 161 26.70 -12.63 18.91
CA PHE A 161 26.12 -11.93 20.06
C PHE A 161 24.63 -11.61 19.86
N LEU A 162 24.25 -11.10 18.68
CA LEU A 162 22.86 -10.79 18.37
C LEU A 162 21.98 -12.05 18.32
N LEU A 163 22.42 -13.11 17.64
CA LEU A 163 21.70 -14.36 17.57
C LEU A 163 21.53 -14.99 18.97
N SER A 164 22.59 -15.00 19.77
CA SER A 164 22.54 -15.49 21.14
C SER A 164 21.59 -14.65 22.01
N SER A 165 21.65 -13.33 21.90
CA SER A 165 20.74 -12.42 22.63
C SER A 165 19.28 -12.65 22.25
N PHE A 166 18.96 -13.00 21.00
CA PHE A 166 17.61 -13.31 20.54
C PHE A 166 17.04 -14.56 21.23
N LEU A 167 17.84 -15.61 21.38
CA LEU A 167 17.47 -16.83 22.08
C LEU A 167 17.22 -16.63 23.59
N HIS A 168 17.73 -15.55 24.16
CA HIS A 168 17.54 -15.20 25.57
C HIS A 168 16.33 -14.28 25.81
N ILE A 169 15.50 -14.03 24.81
CA ILE A 169 14.20 -13.38 25.02
C ILE A 169 13.33 -14.31 25.89
N ASP A 170 13.01 -13.84 27.07
CA ASP A 170 12.28 -14.61 28.09
C ASP A 170 10.81 -14.18 28.25
N LYS A 171 10.47 -12.95 27.82
CA LYS A 171 9.12 -12.39 27.97
C LYS A 171 8.70 -11.52 26.80
N ILE A 172 7.46 -11.70 26.32
CA ILE A 172 6.80 -10.85 25.31
C ILE A 172 5.42 -10.40 25.79
N GLY A 173 4.86 -9.39 25.13
CA GLY A 173 3.49 -8.91 25.42
C GLY A 173 3.41 -7.91 26.57
N GLY A 174 2.20 -7.70 27.08
CA GLY A 174 1.89 -6.81 28.19
C GLY A 174 1.96 -7.49 29.55
N LEU A 175 1.90 -6.69 30.64
CA LEU A 175 1.84 -7.14 32.05
C LEU A 175 2.97 -8.12 32.45
N LYS A 176 4.16 -7.97 31.90
CA LYS A 176 5.33 -8.85 32.14
C LYS A 176 5.73 -8.93 33.63
N SER A 177 5.55 -7.85 34.39
CA SER A 177 5.82 -7.78 35.82
C SER A 177 4.79 -8.58 36.66
N ARG A 178 3.64 -8.91 36.08
CA ARG A 178 2.57 -9.70 36.73
C ARG A 178 2.61 -11.18 36.34
N GLY A 179 3.73 -11.67 35.83
CA GLY A 179 3.93 -13.08 35.49
C GLY A 179 3.42 -13.51 34.11
N LEU A 180 2.91 -12.58 33.28
CA LEU A 180 2.44 -12.90 31.95
C LEU A 180 3.58 -12.84 30.92
N GLY A 181 3.37 -13.53 29.79
CA GLY A 181 4.21 -13.42 28.61
C GLY A 181 5.54 -14.15 28.67
N LYS A 182 5.75 -15.10 29.61
CA LYS A 182 6.97 -15.92 29.63
C LYS A 182 7.00 -16.84 28.40
N VAL A 183 8.12 -16.88 27.71
CA VAL A 183 8.28 -17.60 26.44
C VAL A 183 9.57 -18.40 26.37
N LEU A 184 9.56 -19.36 25.45
CA LEU A 184 10.71 -20.07 24.96
C LEU A 184 10.88 -19.74 23.47
N VAL A 185 12.06 -19.27 23.08
CA VAL A 185 12.40 -18.90 21.70
C VAL A 185 13.39 -19.89 21.12
N GLN A 186 13.15 -20.32 19.87
CA GLN A 186 14.08 -21.21 19.16
C GLN A 186 14.11 -20.87 17.67
N PHE A 187 15.28 -21.04 17.02
CA PHE A 187 15.41 -20.94 15.58
C PHE A 187 14.94 -22.26 14.94
N VAL A 188 14.22 -22.15 13.81
CA VAL A 188 13.66 -23.33 13.13
C VAL A 188 14.11 -23.49 11.69
N SER A 189 14.51 -22.40 11.01
CA SER A 189 14.93 -22.47 9.61
C SER A 189 15.83 -21.31 9.21
N ILE A 190 16.61 -21.54 8.14
CA ILE A 190 17.25 -20.47 7.35
C ILE A 190 16.62 -20.56 5.95
N GLU A 191 16.25 -19.42 5.38
CA GLU A 191 15.60 -19.38 4.08
C GLU A 191 16.53 -19.82 2.95
N ASN A 192 15.93 -20.52 1.99
CA ASN A 192 16.45 -21.10 0.76
C ASN A 192 17.07 -22.49 0.85
N ASP A 193 17.11 -23.14 2.00
CA ASP A 193 17.50 -24.54 2.02
C ASP A 193 16.46 -25.39 2.77
N LYS A 194 15.68 -26.19 2.02
CA LYS A 194 14.74 -27.17 2.61
C LYS A 194 15.45 -28.19 3.53
N ARG A 195 16.78 -28.25 3.48
CA ARG A 195 17.61 -29.13 4.29
C ARG A 195 18.01 -28.55 5.64
N ASN A 196 17.88 -27.22 5.84
CA ASN A 196 18.27 -26.56 7.09
C ASN A 196 17.07 -26.36 8.03
N ASN A 197 16.37 -27.45 8.36
CA ASN A 197 15.35 -27.47 9.39
C ASN A 197 15.97 -27.85 10.73
N PHE A 198 16.04 -26.92 11.68
CA PHE A 198 16.66 -27.09 13.00
C PHE A 198 15.77 -27.77 14.04
N LYS A 199 14.60 -28.26 13.67
CA LYS A 199 13.63 -28.83 14.62
C LYS A 199 14.15 -30.04 15.40
N GLU A 200 15.13 -30.75 14.83
CA GLU A 200 15.73 -31.93 15.46
C GLU A 200 17.00 -31.62 16.26
N GLU A 201 17.50 -30.37 16.18
CA GLU A 201 18.71 -29.95 16.88
C GLU A 201 18.35 -29.36 18.25
N ASN A 202 18.66 -30.07 19.32
CA ASN A 202 18.40 -29.62 20.70
C ASN A 202 19.45 -28.61 21.22
N ASP A 203 20.61 -28.51 20.58
CA ASP A 203 21.69 -27.60 21.00
C ASP A 203 21.57 -26.25 20.31
N ARG A 204 21.15 -25.25 21.07
CA ARG A 204 20.95 -23.87 20.60
C ARG A 204 22.24 -23.22 20.10
N PHE A 205 23.39 -23.57 20.67
CA PHE A 205 24.69 -23.02 20.25
C PHE A 205 25.13 -23.59 18.90
N LYS A 206 24.90 -24.87 18.65
CA LYS A 206 25.15 -25.48 17.35
C LYS A 206 24.27 -24.87 16.25
N ILE A 207 23.04 -24.50 16.56
CA ILE A 207 22.17 -23.80 15.60
C ILE A 207 22.78 -22.44 15.23
N VAL A 208 23.24 -21.66 16.22
CA VAL A 208 23.90 -20.37 15.95
C VAL A 208 25.15 -20.54 15.09
N GLU A 209 25.97 -21.55 15.34
CA GLU A 209 27.15 -21.86 14.50
C GLU A 209 26.79 -22.26 13.08
N LYS A 210 25.73 -23.04 12.88
CA LYS A 210 25.22 -23.37 11.55
C LYS A 210 24.76 -22.11 10.80
N ILE A 211 24.01 -21.22 11.47
CA ILE A 211 23.60 -19.94 10.90
C ILE A 211 24.82 -19.11 10.50
N LEU A 212 25.84 -19.04 11.33
CA LEU A 212 27.08 -18.30 11.04
C LEU A 212 27.82 -18.87 9.82
N LYS A 213 27.87 -20.20 9.65
CA LYS A 213 28.47 -20.82 8.47
C LYS A 213 27.74 -20.45 7.19
N GLU A 214 26.41 -20.46 7.21
CA GLU A 214 25.58 -20.05 6.06
C GLU A 214 25.79 -18.56 5.73
N VAL A 215 25.88 -17.70 6.74
CA VAL A 215 26.21 -16.29 6.58
C VAL A 215 27.56 -16.11 5.87
N LYS A 216 28.58 -16.87 6.26
CA LYS A 216 29.92 -16.84 5.64
C LYS A 216 29.92 -17.35 4.19
N SER A 217 29.18 -18.42 3.89
CA SER A 217 29.13 -18.99 2.55
C SER A 217 28.53 -18.01 1.54
N LYS A 218 27.49 -17.26 1.94
CA LYS A 218 26.87 -16.21 1.11
C LYS A 218 27.77 -15.00 0.89
N ASN A 219 28.62 -14.64 1.85
CA ASN A 219 29.61 -13.56 1.67
C ASN A 219 30.65 -13.92 0.60
N ASN A 220 31.09 -15.17 0.57
CA ASN A 220 32.06 -15.63 -0.42
C ASN A 220 31.45 -15.70 -1.84
N CYS A 221 30.14 -15.91 -1.98
CA CYS A 221 29.46 -15.88 -3.27
C CYS A 221 29.29 -14.47 -3.86
N LYS A 222 29.38 -13.38 -3.06
CA LYS A 222 29.32 -12.00 -3.57
C LYS A 222 30.47 -11.63 -4.52
N ASN A 223 31.60 -12.35 -4.49
CA ASN A 223 32.76 -12.09 -5.34
C ASN A 223 32.66 -12.78 -6.73
N GLN A 224 31.54 -13.38 -7.08
CA GLN A 224 31.36 -14.01 -8.40
C GLN A 224 30.77 -13.01 -9.40
N GLY A 225 31.67 -12.40 -10.18
CA GLY A 225 31.41 -11.78 -11.49
C GLY A 225 30.53 -10.51 -11.46
N ILE A 226 30.97 -9.47 -12.14
CA ILE A 226 30.14 -8.26 -12.41
C ILE A 226 28.94 -8.71 -13.23
N LYS A 227 27.75 -8.71 -12.62
CA LYS A 227 26.49 -8.98 -13.32
C LYS A 227 26.21 -7.80 -14.24
N LYS A 228 26.07 -8.05 -15.53
CA LYS A 228 25.74 -7.04 -16.54
C LYS A 228 24.25 -7.08 -16.84
N LEU A 229 23.65 -5.91 -16.98
CA LEU A 229 22.29 -5.74 -17.45
C LEU A 229 22.30 -5.38 -18.94
N ASN A 230 21.31 -5.87 -19.68
CA ASN A 230 21.11 -5.53 -21.08
C ASN A 230 20.22 -4.28 -21.23
N GLU A 231 19.78 -3.99 -22.45
CA GLU A 231 18.87 -2.88 -22.74
C GLU A 231 17.52 -3.05 -22.07
N LEU A 232 16.75 -1.95 -22.00
CA LEU A 232 15.40 -1.94 -21.44
C LEU A 232 14.43 -2.69 -22.36
N GLU A 233 13.62 -3.52 -21.78
CA GLU A 233 12.50 -4.19 -22.45
C GLU A 233 11.19 -3.90 -21.71
N LYS A 234 10.07 -3.90 -22.45
CA LYS A 234 8.72 -3.68 -21.89
C LYS A 234 8.16 -4.99 -21.32
N TYR A 235 7.61 -4.93 -20.11
CA TYR A 235 6.94 -6.03 -19.43
C TYR A 235 5.63 -5.58 -18.82
N LYS A 236 4.69 -6.51 -18.65
CA LYS A 236 3.54 -6.36 -17.75
C LYS A 236 3.92 -6.90 -16.38
N TYR A 237 3.48 -6.23 -15.30
CA TYR A 237 3.69 -6.75 -13.95
C TYR A 237 2.36 -6.96 -13.23
N THR A 238 2.35 -7.93 -12.32
CA THR A 238 1.29 -8.13 -11.33
C THR A 238 1.91 -8.05 -9.95
N LEU A 239 1.33 -7.24 -9.04
CA LEU A 239 1.83 -6.99 -7.71
C LEU A 239 0.76 -7.29 -6.67
N ASN A 240 1.10 -8.09 -5.66
CA ASN A 240 0.26 -8.46 -4.53
C ASN A 240 0.89 -8.03 -3.21
N PHE A 241 0.08 -7.58 -2.27
CA PHE A 241 0.55 -7.30 -0.91
C PHE A 241 0.61 -8.58 -0.09
N VAL A 242 1.76 -8.84 0.52
CA VAL A 242 2.00 -9.96 1.45
C VAL A 242 1.93 -9.50 2.90
N GLU A 243 2.29 -8.24 3.15
CA GLU A 243 2.17 -7.57 4.44
C GLU A 243 1.38 -6.27 4.26
N PRO A 244 0.74 -5.75 5.33
CA PRO A 244 0.17 -4.41 5.32
C PRO A 244 1.23 -3.37 4.94
N ALA A 245 0.82 -2.23 4.39
CA ALA A 245 1.76 -1.20 3.95
C ALA A 245 1.39 0.18 4.49
N VAL A 246 2.40 0.96 4.84
CA VAL A 246 2.27 2.37 5.17
C VAL A 246 2.70 3.21 3.98
N LEU A 247 1.72 3.58 3.15
CA LEU A 247 1.90 4.46 2.01
C LEU A 247 1.64 5.90 2.46
N GLN A 248 2.68 6.58 2.88
CA GLN A 248 2.55 7.90 3.51
C GLN A 248 1.92 8.93 2.60
N GLY A 249 0.80 9.51 3.05
CA GLY A 249 0.17 10.72 2.54
C GLY A 249 0.58 11.97 3.32
N LYS A 250 -0.38 12.61 3.97
CA LYS A 250 -0.15 13.79 4.82
C LYS A 250 0.42 13.37 6.19
N VAL A 251 1.21 14.25 6.77
CA VAL A 251 1.69 14.11 8.15
C VAL A 251 1.23 15.32 8.93
N ASN A 252 0.36 15.09 9.89
CA ASN A 252 -0.17 16.11 10.78
C ASN A 252 0.36 15.85 12.19
N LYS A 253 1.37 16.62 12.64
CA LYS A 253 1.99 16.45 13.97
C LYS A 253 2.30 14.97 14.29
N ASN A 254 1.43 14.32 15.06
CA ASN A 254 1.61 12.94 15.54
C ASN A 254 0.81 11.91 14.72
N GLU A 255 0.20 12.30 13.62
CA GLU A 255 -0.62 11.46 12.77
C GLU A 255 -0.04 11.31 11.37
N VAL A 256 0.06 10.10 10.89
CA VAL A 256 0.48 9.77 9.52
C VAL A 256 -0.73 9.24 8.79
N GLU A 257 -1.29 10.06 7.91
CA GLU A 257 -2.38 9.67 7.02
C GLU A 257 -1.88 8.85 5.83
N LEU A 258 -2.72 7.97 5.34
CA LEU A 258 -2.43 7.18 4.15
C LEU A 258 -2.64 7.98 2.86
N ARG A 259 -1.91 7.58 1.84
CA ARG A 259 -2.19 7.93 0.46
C ARG A 259 -3.38 7.13 -0.06
N LYS A 260 -4.18 7.78 -0.91
CA LYS A 260 -5.36 7.13 -1.51
C LYS A 260 -5.01 6.16 -2.65
N SER A 261 -3.81 6.26 -3.24
CA SER A 261 -3.38 5.44 -4.36
C SER A 261 -1.94 4.94 -4.20
N LEU A 262 -1.65 3.78 -4.79
CA LEU A 262 -0.28 3.27 -4.93
C LEU A 262 0.39 3.96 -6.13
N GLN A 263 1.54 4.58 -5.89
CA GLN A 263 2.28 5.30 -6.93
C GLN A 263 3.32 4.44 -7.61
N GLY A 264 3.49 4.62 -8.92
CA GLY A 264 4.53 3.99 -9.72
C GLY A 264 5.94 4.27 -9.17
N SER A 265 6.18 5.48 -8.65
CA SER A 265 7.45 5.85 -8.04
C SER A 265 7.85 4.96 -6.85
N SER A 266 6.88 4.45 -6.09
CA SER A 266 7.13 3.51 -4.98
C SER A 266 7.58 2.14 -5.48
N ILE A 267 6.97 1.65 -6.56
CA ILE A 267 7.32 0.38 -7.21
C ILE A 267 8.68 0.52 -7.90
N ARG A 268 8.89 1.61 -8.65
CA ARG A 268 10.18 1.90 -9.31
C ARG A 268 11.32 1.91 -8.30
N GLY A 269 11.15 2.61 -7.18
CA GLY A 269 12.15 2.65 -6.12
C GLY A 269 12.43 1.28 -5.51
N ALA A 270 11.42 0.42 -5.37
CA ALA A 270 11.58 -0.93 -4.87
C ALA A 270 12.32 -1.85 -5.86
N ILE A 271 12.07 -1.72 -7.17
CA ILE A 271 12.78 -2.44 -8.23
C ILE A 271 14.27 -2.02 -8.27
N ILE A 272 14.55 -0.72 -8.20
CA ILE A 272 15.93 -0.21 -8.15
C ILE A 272 16.66 -0.75 -6.93
N GLN A 273 16.02 -0.69 -5.75
CA GLN A 273 16.59 -1.22 -4.51
C GLN A 273 16.87 -2.71 -4.61
N TYR A 274 15.96 -3.49 -5.22
CA TYR A 274 16.17 -4.91 -5.47
C TYR A 274 17.42 -5.15 -6.34
N GLY A 275 17.61 -4.36 -7.40
CA GLY A 275 18.81 -4.43 -8.23
C GLY A 275 20.09 -4.17 -7.44
N LEU A 276 20.12 -3.13 -6.61
CA LEU A 276 21.24 -2.82 -5.74
C LEU A 276 21.51 -3.95 -4.73
N ASP A 277 20.46 -4.47 -4.07
CA ASP A 277 20.57 -5.56 -3.09
C ASP A 277 21.05 -6.89 -3.73
N ASN A 278 20.97 -7.04 -5.05
CA ASN A 278 21.38 -8.24 -5.78
C ASN A 278 22.69 -8.11 -6.60
N GLY A 279 23.47 -7.06 -6.33
CA GLY A 279 24.82 -6.89 -6.86
C GLY A 279 24.89 -6.23 -8.23
N PHE A 280 23.90 -5.39 -8.56
CA PHE A 280 23.90 -4.58 -9.78
C PHE A 280 24.31 -3.11 -9.54
N GLU A 281 25.08 -2.83 -8.49
CA GLU A 281 25.52 -1.46 -8.15
C GLU A 281 26.33 -0.81 -9.28
N SER A 282 27.13 -1.58 -10.01
CA SER A 282 27.89 -1.11 -11.17
C SER A 282 27.02 -0.70 -12.35
N GLU A 283 25.77 -1.15 -12.41
CA GLU A 283 24.81 -0.88 -13.48
C GLU A 283 23.74 0.13 -13.06
N ILE A 284 24.04 0.97 -12.06
CA ILE A 284 23.07 1.92 -11.48
C ILE A 284 22.46 2.87 -12.53
N GLU A 285 23.23 3.26 -13.54
CA GLU A 285 22.74 4.11 -14.62
C GLU A 285 21.60 3.46 -15.42
N LYS A 286 21.67 2.13 -15.64
CA LYS A 286 20.58 1.39 -16.29
C LYS A 286 19.39 1.21 -15.35
N LEU A 287 19.62 0.97 -14.06
CA LEU A 287 18.56 0.90 -13.07
C LEU A 287 17.80 2.23 -12.95
N LEU A 288 18.49 3.35 -13.05
CA LEU A 288 17.86 4.69 -13.02
C LEU A 288 17.02 5.00 -14.26
N LYS A 289 17.23 4.28 -15.37
CA LYS A 289 16.44 4.43 -16.60
C LYS A 289 15.12 3.63 -16.56
N ILE A 290 14.89 2.81 -15.55
CA ILE A 290 13.63 2.06 -15.36
C ILE A 290 12.45 3.02 -15.41
N LYS A 291 11.44 2.67 -16.22
CA LYS A 291 10.21 3.44 -16.35
C LYS A 291 9.03 2.58 -15.91
N ILE A 292 8.15 3.16 -15.12
CA ILE A 292 6.86 2.55 -14.77
C ILE A 292 5.76 3.36 -15.42
N SER A 293 4.75 2.67 -15.93
CA SER A 293 3.53 3.31 -16.39
C SER A 293 2.56 3.54 -15.21
N GLU A 294 1.29 3.52 -15.46
CA GLU A 294 0.24 3.58 -14.46
C GLU A 294 0.23 2.34 -13.53
N VAL A 295 -0.38 2.50 -12.36
CA VAL A 295 -0.64 1.43 -11.41
C VAL A 295 -2.15 1.27 -11.27
N ARG A 296 -2.71 0.19 -11.80
CA ARG A 296 -4.15 -0.07 -11.80
C ARG A 296 -4.51 -1.13 -10.76
N LYS A 297 -5.56 -0.88 -9.99
CA LYS A 297 -6.09 -1.81 -8.98
C LYS A 297 -7.10 -2.75 -9.59
N PHE A 298 -6.98 -4.03 -9.29
CA PHE A 298 -7.92 -5.08 -9.68
C PHE A 298 -8.40 -5.83 -8.45
N VAL A 299 -9.66 -6.26 -8.51
CA VAL A 299 -10.28 -7.10 -7.48
C VAL A 299 -10.82 -8.35 -8.15
N ARG A 300 -10.47 -9.51 -7.60
CA ARG A 300 -11.05 -10.79 -7.97
C ARG A 300 -12.04 -11.19 -6.90
N LYS A 301 -13.33 -11.27 -7.25
CA LYS A 301 -14.42 -11.67 -6.33
C LYS A 301 -14.59 -13.17 -6.24
N ASP A 302 -14.58 -13.82 -7.40
CA ASP A 302 -14.68 -15.27 -7.56
C ASP A 302 -13.55 -15.75 -8.47
N LYS A 303 -13.33 -17.08 -8.57
CA LYS A 303 -12.20 -17.64 -9.33
C LYS A 303 -12.10 -17.13 -10.78
N ASN A 304 -13.20 -16.61 -11.35
CA ASN A 304 -13.27 -16.22 -12.78
C ASN A 304 -13.62 -14.74 -13.01
N GLU A 305 -14.05 -13.97 -12.03
CA GLU A 305 -14.43 -12.57 -12.22
C GLU A 305 -13.32 -11.63 -11.71
N ILE A 306 -12.64 -10.96 -12.65
CA ILE A 306 -11.66 -9.92 -12.38
C ILE A 306 -12.25 -8.58 -12.80
N LYS A 307 -12.40 -7.66 -11.85
CA LYS A 307 -12.91 -6.31 -12.10
C LYS A 307 -11.81 -5.29 -11.80
N GLU A 308 -11.57 -4.39 -12.75
CA GLU A 308 -10.73 -3.23 -12.52
C GLU A 308 -11.50 -2.22 -11.66
N GLU A 309 -10.89 -1.77 -10.55
CA GLU A 309 -11.42 -0.69 -9.72
C GLU A 309 -10.75 0.63 -10.10
N PHE A 310 -11.29 1.27 -11.12
CA PHE A 310 -10.89 2.61 -11.53
C PHE A 310 -12.13 3.50 -11.62
N LYS A 311 -12.05 4.71 -11.05
CA LYS A 311 -13.16 5.65 -11.02
C LYS A 311 -12.71 7.01 -11.52
N LEU A 312 -13.51 7.59 -12.39
CA LEU A 312 -13.29 8.94 -12.89
C LEU A 312 -13.97 9.98 -11.97
N ALA A 313 -13.36 11.15 -11.85
CA ALA A 313 -13.91 12.25 -11.05
C ALA A 313 -15.22 12.83 -11.63
N SER A 314 -15.51 12.52 -12.90
CA SER A 314 -16.80 12.80 -13.56
C SER A 314 -17.92 11.86 -13.12
N GLY A 315 -17.59 10.72 -12.47
CA GLY A 315 -18.54 9.75 -11.96
C GLY A 315 -19.27 10.22 -10.71
N PHE A 316 -20.59 10.10 -10.73
CA PHE A 316 -21.47 10.41 -9.61
C PHE A 316 -22.40 9.24 -9.34
N LYS A 317 -22.82 9.07 -8.09
CA LYS A 317 -23.81 8.09 -7.67
C LYS A 317 -24.90 8.76 -6.84
N THR A 318 -26.07 8.14 -6.76
CA THR A 318 -27.14 8.60 -5.87
C THR A 318 -26.70 8.49 -4.41
N LYS A 319 -26.94 9.53 -3.61
CA LYS A 319 -26.52 9.58 -2.21
C LYS A 319 -27.35 8.64 -1.33
N TYR A 320 -28.63 8.50 -1.66
CA TYR A 320 -29.57 7.66 -0.93
C TYR A 320 -30.18 6.66 -1.92
N PRO A 321 -29.82 5.38 -1.87
CA PRO A 321 -30.43 4.35 -2.71
C PRO A 321 -31.84 4.02 -2.20
N ILE A 322 -32.76 3.76 -3.11
CA ILE A 322 -34.13 3.32 -2.79
C ILE A 322 -34.10 1.89 -2.23
N GLU A 323 -33.19 1.04 -2.70
CA GLU A 323 -32.88 -0.29 -2.18
C GLU A 323 -31.37 -0.44 -1.94
N ALA A 324 -30.96 -1.29 -0.99
CA ALA A 324 -29.58 -1.36 -0.46
C ALA A 324 -28.46 -1.58 -1.51
N ASN A 325 -28.79 -1.94 -2.74
CA ASN A 325 -27.82 -2.19 -3.82
C ASN A 325 -28.08 -1.37 -5.11
N ASP A 326 -29.02 -0.43 -5.10
CA ASP A 326 -29.48 0.26 -6.32
C ASP A 326 -28.92 1.70 -6.43
N TYR A 327 -27.59 1.82 -6.41
CA TYR A 327 -26.93 3.10 -6.68
C TYR A 327 -26.90 3.37 -8.18
N LYS A 328 -27.60 4.42 -8.63
CA LYS A 328 -27.49 4.89 -10.02
C LYS A 328 -26.17 5.63 -10.22
N LYS A 329 -25.38 5.20 -11.18
CA LYS A 329 -24.11 5.81 -11.54
C LYS A 329 -24.25 6.63 -12.81
N ILE A 330 -23.75 7.84 -12.78
CA ILE A 330 -23.80 8.79 -13.91
C ILE A 330 -22.41 9.33 -14.16
N ASP A 331 -21.98 9.35 -15.40
CA ASP A 331 -20.77 10.07 -15.80
C ASP A 331 -21.12 11.45 -16.36
N LYS A 332 -20.83 12.52 -15.61
CA LYS A 332 -21.12 13.90 -16.00
C LYS A 332 -20.24 14.42 -17.13
N ALA A 333 -19.15 13.74 -17.50
CA ALA A 333 -18.37 14.09 -18.68
C ALA A 333 -19.12 13.74 -19.98
N VAL A 334 -20.01 12.74 -19.94
CA VAL A 334 -20.81 12.29 -21.06
C VAL A 334 -22.24 12.82 -20.99
N SER A 335 -22.82 12.88 -19.80
CA SER A 335 -24.22 13.26 -19.61
C SER A 335 -24.50 14.71 -19.97
N VAL A 336 -25.56 14.93 -20.72
CA VAL A 336 -26.07 16.24 -21.12
C VAL A 336 -26.83 16.93 -19.96
N MET A 337 -27.37 16.18 -19.02
CA MET A 337 -28.23 16.71 -17.96
C MET A 337 -27.42 17.39 -16.85
N LYS A 338 -27.77 18.63 -16.55
CA LYS A 338 -27.17 19.43 -15.49
C LYS A 338 -27.54 18.93 -14.09
N GLU A 339 -28.79 18.51 -13.93
CA GLU A 339 -29.36 17.91 -12.72
C GLU A 339 -30.31 16.80 -13.13
N TYR A 340 -30.19 15.62 -12.50
CA TYR A 340 -31.24 14.62 -12.62
C TYR A 340 -32.40 15.05 -11.72
N LYS A 341 -33.43 15.67 -12.30
CA LYS A 341 -34.74 15.74 -11.65
C LYS A 341 -35.39 14.39 -11.83
N VAL A 342 -35.45 13.60 -10.78
CA VAL A 342 -36.35 12.46 -10.72
C VAL A 342 -37.78 12.99 -10.66
N LYS A 343 -38.70 12.36 -11.39
CA LYS A 343 -40.12 12.71 -11.40
C LYS A 343 -40.64 13.03 -10.00
N GLU A 344 -41.47 14.04 -9.93
CA GLU A 344 -42.08 14.80 -8.84
C GLU A 344 -42.75 14.03 -7.69
N GLU A 345 -42.37 12.81 -7.35
CA GLU A 345 -43.02 12.07 -6.25
C GLU A 345 -42.24 12.03 -4.94
N ASP A 346 -41.00 12.53 -4.90
CA ASP A 346 -40.27 12.66 -3.64
C ASP A 346 -39.90 14.12 -3.34
N GLU A 347 -40.43 14.66 -2.27
CA GLU A 347 -40.08 15.97 -1.70
C GLU A 347 -38.59 16.13 -1.34
N ASN A 348 -37.80 15.05 -1.40
CA ASN A 348 -36.37 15.02 -1.21
C ASN A 348 -35.66 14.70 -2.53
N GLY A 349 -35.45 15.69 -3.38
CA GLY A 349 -34.72 15.54 -4.66
C GLY A 349 -33.48 14.67 -4.53
N ILE A 350 -33.25 13.76 -5.49
CA ILE A 350 -32.07 12.85 -5.49
C ILE A 350 -30.79 13.69 -5.44
N LYS A 351 -30.10 13.64 -4.32
CA LYS A 351 -28.79 14.23 -4.18
C LYS A 351 -27.75 13.29 -4.78
N LEU A 352 -27.00 13.80 -5.76
CA LEU A 352 -25.84 13.10 -6.30
C LEU A 352 -24.62 13.41 -5.44
N GLU A 353 -23.84 12.39 -5.12
CA GLU A 353 -22.51 12.54 -4.53
C GLU A 353 -21.43 12.00 -5.47
N ARG A 354 -20.22 12.57 -5.40
CA ARG A 354 -19.08 12.01 -6.13
C ARG A 354 -18.86 10.57 -5.70
N ASP A 355 -18.70 9.67 -6.65
CA ASP A 355 -18.27 8.31 -6.36
C ASP A 355 -16.81 8.37 -5.87
N SER A 356 -16.59 8.09 -4.59
CA SER A 356 -15.29 8.32 -3.95
C SER A 356 -14.21 7.42 -4.55
N LEU A 357 -13.07 8.04 -4.88
CA LEU A 357 -11.87 7.40 -5.44
C LEU A 357 -11.04 6.64 -4.38
N ALA A 358 -11.64 6.11 -3.33
CA ALA A 358 -10.86 5.39 -2.32
C ALA A 358 -10.32 4.06 -2.88
N LEU A 359 -9.18 4.12 -3.54
CA LEU A 359 -8.48 2.95 -4.11
C LEU A 359 -7.91 2.01 -3.04
N LEU A 360 -7.74 2.49 -1.80
CA LEU A 360 -7.16 1.74 -0.69
C LEU A 360 -8.14 1.73 0.49
N ASN A 361 -9.23 0.96 0.36
CA ASN A 361 -10.34 0.99 1.33
C ASN A 361 -10.11 0.18 2.61
N ALA A 362 -9.13 -0.74 2.62
CA ALA A 362 -8.83 -1.56 3.79
C ALA A 362 -7.76 -0.87 4.65
N THR A 363 -8.18 0.06 5.50
CA THR A 363 -7.28 0.81 6.38
C THR A 363 -7.40 0.33 7.82
N GLY A 364 -6.27 0.31 8.51
CA GLY A 364 -6.18 0.12 9.95
C GLY A 364 -5.31 1.23 10.56
N THR A 365 -5.42 1.41 11.87
CA THR A 365 -4.62 2.39 12.60
C THR A 365 -3.78 1.69 13.66
N GLU A 366 -2.48 1.95 13.68
CA GLU A 366 -1.59 1.47 14.73
C GLU A 366 -1.18 2.63 15.64
N LEU A 367 -1.52 2.51 16.92
CA LEU A 367 -1.06 3.44 17.94
C LEU A 367 0.34 3.04 18.43
N SER A 368 1.16 4.05 18.66
CA SER A 368 2.55 3.87 19.10
C SER A 368 2.88 4.86 20.19
N ILE A 369 3.58 4.38 21.19
CA ILE A 369 4.03 5.20 22.31
C ILE A 369 5.54 5.09 22.39
N LYS A 370 6.22 6.21 22.61
CA LYS A 370 7.64 6.19 22.91
C LYS A 370 7.84 5.77 24.36
N ILE A 371 8.76 4.85 24.57
CA ILE A 371 9.14 4.35 25.89
C ILE A 371 10.47 4.97 26.27
N ASP A 372 10.55 5.58 27.43
CA ASP A 372 11.81 6.06 28.01
C ASP A 372 12.76 4.89 28.27
N GLU A 373 13.98 5.00 27.79
CA GLU A 373 14.98 3.91 27.85
C GLU A 373 15.47 3.62 29.28
N LYS A 374 15.44 4.62 30.16
CA LYS A 374 15.93 4.51 31.56
C LYS A 374 14.82 4.00 32.49
N THR A 375 13.68 4.67 32.47
CA THR A 375 12.56 4.36 33.36
C THR A 375 11.70 3.20 32.87
N ARG A 376 11.78 2.85 31.57
CA ARG A 376 10.92 1.87 30.88
C ARG A 376 9.42 2.19 30.98
N THR A 377 9.09 3.45 31.27
CA THR A 377 7.74 4.00 31.28
C THR A 377 7.46 4.74 29.98
N THR A 378 6.19 5.05 29.75
CA THR A 378 5.79 5.87 28.60
C THR A 378 6.26 7.31 28.81
N GLU A 379 6.89 7.90 27.79
CA GLU A 379 7.15 9.35 27.79
C GLU A 379 5.82 10.10 27.60
N GLU A 380 5.61 11.15 28.37
CA GLU A 380 4.40 11.97 28.26
C GLU A 380 4.31 12.64 26.89
N SER A 381 3.09 12.75 26.37
CA SER A 381 2.76 13.42 25.09
C SER A 381 3.40 12.82 23.82
N LEU A 382 3.94 11.60 23.86
CA LEU A 382 4.56 10.94 22.72
C LEU A 382 3.74 9.73 22.19
N LEU A 383 2.41 9.87 22.23
CA LEU A 383 1.49 9.00 21.50
C LEU A 383 1.45 9.46 20.03
N PHE A 384 1.62 8.54 19.10
CA PHE A 384 1.43 8.81 17.68
C PHE A 384 0.64 7.69 17.02
N SER A 385 -0.18 8.06 16.06
CA SER A 385 -0.97 7.14 15.26
C SER A 385 -0.36 7.00 13.86
N THR A 386 -0.45 5.80 13.32
CA THR A 386 -0.01 5.50 11.96
C THR A 386 -1.12 4.72 11.28
N GLU A 387 -1.69 5.30 10.25
CA GLU A 387 -2.59 4.56 9.37
C GLU A 387 -1.80 3.63 8.45
N TYR A 388 -2.35 2.47 8.18
CA TYR A 388 -1.82 1.51 7.23
C TYR A 388 -2.92 0.92 6.37
N THR A 389 -2.58 0.47 5.17
CA THR A 389 -3.49 -0.30 4.31
C THR A 389 -3.19 -1.79 4.45
N ASP A 390 -4.22 -2.59 4.63
CA ASP A 390 -4.13 -4.05 4.63
C ASP A 390 -4.86 -4.62 3.40
N LEU A 391 -4.11 -4.75 2.32
CA LEU A 391 -4.55 -5.33 1.04
C LEU A 391 -4.07 -6.78 0.88
N THR A 392 -3.62 -7.42 1.96
CA THR A 392 -3.22 -8.82 1.90
C THR A 392 -4.45 -9.69 1.61
N ASN A 393 -4.28 -10.71 0.76
CA ASN A 393 -5.39 -11.56 0.37
C ASN A 393 -5.92 -12.38 1.54
N VAL A 394 -7.25 -12.46 1.65
CA VAL A 394 -7.96 -13.27 2.65
C VAL A 394 -8.51 -14.51 1.96
N ALA A 395 -8.34 -15.67 2.59
CA ALA A 395 -8.94 -16.90 2.09
C ALA A 395 -10.47 -16.73 1.93
N ASN A 396 -10.98 -17.12 0.76
CA ASN A 396 -12.39 -17.09 0.38
C ASN A 396 -13.05 -15.69 0.32
N LYS A 397 -12.26 -14.63 0.23
CA LYS A 397 -12.75 -13.26 0.01
C LYS A 397 -12.06 -12.62 -1.18
N GLU A 398 -12.42 -11.39 -1.47
CA GLU A 398 -11.87 -10.64 -2.60
C GLU A 398 -10.35 -10.57 -2.57
N GLU A 399 -9.70 -10.95 -3.67
CA GLU A 399 -8.26 -10.83 -3.87
C GLU A 399 -7.97 -9.48 -4.52
N VAL A 400 -7.18 -8.65 -3.85
CA VAL A 400 -6.74 -7.34 -4.37
C VAL A 400 -5.33 -7.45 -4.92
N PHE A 401 -5.13 -7.00 -6.15
CA PHE A 401 -3.82 -6.95 -6.79
C PHE A 401 -3.69 -5.74 -7.73
N PHE A 402 -2.46 -5.42 -8.09
CA PHE A 402 -2.17 -4.29 -8.96
C PHE A 402 -1.48 -4.77 -10.24
N LYS A 403 -1.80 -4.12 -11.34
CA LYS A 403 -1.16 -4.36 -12.64
C LYS A 403 -0.71 -3.05 -13.27
N GLY A 404 0.26 -3.15 -14.14
CA GLY A 404 0.75 -2.06 -14.98
C GLY A 404 1.85 -2.53 -15.90
N ASN A 405 2.41 -1.58 -16.65
CA ASN A 405 3.51 -1.83 -17.54
C ASN A 405 4.81 -1.24 -16.96
N VAL A 406 5.94 -1.84 -17.29
CA VAL A 406 7.24 -1.42 -16.83
C VAL A 406 8.30 -1.66 -17.90
N GLU A 407 9.24 -0.73 -18.05
CA GLU A 407 10.45 -0.92 -18.84
C GLU A 407 11.61 -1.18 -17.87
N ILE A 408 12.15 -2.39 -17.88
CA ILE A 408 13.25 -2.81 -17.02
C ILE A 408 14.39 -3.40 -17.85
N PRO A 409 15.65 -3.32 -17.37
CA PRO A 409 16.77 -3.96 -18.02
C PRO A 409 16.60 -5.47 -18.07
N LYS A 410 16.82 -6.08 -19.23
CA LYS A 410 16.83 -7.53 -19.38
C LYS A 410 17.93 -8.17 -18.52
N GLY A 411 17.59 -9.23 -17.82
CA GLY A 411 18.49 -9.94 -16.89
C GLY A 411 18.37 -9.49 -15.44
N LEU A 412 17.52 -8.48 -15.14
CA LEU A 412 17.24 -8.09 -13.76
C LEU A 412 16.28 -9.09 -13.08
N PHE A 413 15.30 -9.60 -13.83
CA PHE A 413 14.31 -10.58 -13.38
C PHE A 413 14.12 -11.69 -14.42
N GLU A 414 13.77 -12.88 -13.96
CA GLU A 414 13.32 -13.99 -14.81
C GLU A 414 11.78 -13.88 -14.99
N ILE A 415 11.32 -14.11 -16.21
CA ILE A 415 9.90 -13.97 -16.56
C ILE A 415 9.11 -15.14 -15.98
N GLY A 416 7.97 -14.85 -15.35
CA GLY A 416 7.07 -15.84 -14.72
C GLY A 416 7.47 -16.22 -13.30
N GLU A 417 8.62 -15.75 -12.82
CA GLU A 417 9.02 -15.94 -11.43
C GLU A 417 8.48 -14.81 -10.54
N LYS A 418 8.26 -15.14 -9.27
CA LYS A 418 7.79 -14.21 -8.25
C LYS A 418 8.93 -13.67 -7.41
N TYR A 419 8.95 -12.36 -7.23
CA TYR A 419 9.98 -11.66 -6.48
C TYR A 419 9.39 -10.88 -5.33
N GLU A 420 10.04 -10.95 -4.17
CA GLU A 420 9.68 -10.16 -3.01
C GLU A 420 10.33 -8.78 -3.07
N LEU A 421 9.52 -7.72 -3.08
CA LEU A 421 9.95 -6.34 -3.00
C LEU A 421 9.41 -5.69 -1.72
N LYS A 422 9.91 -4.49 -1.41
CA LYS A 422 9.54 -3.74 -0.22
C LYS A 422 9.15 -2.30 -0.58
N ILE A 423 7.90 -1.92 -0.31
CA ILE A 423 7.37 -0.58 -0.60
C ILE A 423 6.89 0.13 0.66
N GLY A 424 6.78 1.45 0.61
CA GLY A 424 6.26 2.26 1.71
C GLY A 424 7.23 2.49 2.87
N LYS A 425 6.69 2.90 4.01
CA LYS A 425 7.42 3.14 5.28
C LYS A 425 7.41 1.92 6.20
N TYR A 426 8.24 2.00 7.24
CA TYR A 426 8.35 0.98 8.31
C TYR A 426 8.66 -0.44 7.80
N LYS A 427 9.37 -0.55 6.68
CA LYS A 427 9.79 -1.82 6.06
C LYS A 427 10.49 -2.79 7.03
N THR A 428 11.14 -2.27 8.07
CA THR A 428 11.82 -3.08 9.09
C THR A 428 10.95 -3.46 10.28
N LYS A 429 9.68 -3.06 10.27
CA LYS A 429 8.70 -3.28 11.35
C LYS A 429 7.50 -4.13 10.91
N GLY A 430 7.65 -4.94 9.85
CA GLY A 430 6.60 -5.83 9.35
C GLY A 430 5.64 -5.20 8.35
N PHE A 431 6.01 -4.08 7.73
CA PHE A 431 5.20 -3.43 6.71
C PHE A 431 5.84 -3.45 5.33
N GLY A 432 5.00 -3.49 4.30
CA GLY A 432 5.34 -3.14 2.94
C GLY A 432 5.98 -4.24 2.12
N LYS A 433 5.91 -5.50 2.53
CA LYS A 433 6.32 -6.63 1.70
C LYS A 433 5.27 -6.87 0.62
N VAL A 434 5.74 -6.91 -0.63
CA VAL A 434 4.92 -7.21 -1.81
C VAL A 434 5.59 -8.30 -2.63
N GLU A 435 4.77 -9.05 -3.34
CA GLU A 435 5.19 -10.04 -4.32
C GLU A 435 4.89 -9.49 -5.72
N ILE A 436 5.88 -9.48 -6.61
CA ILE A 436 5.75 -9.00 -7.98
C ILE A 436 6.15 -10.11 -8.96
N GLU A 437 5.37 -10.27 -10.02
CA GLU A 437 5.60 -11.19 -11.14
C GLU A 437 5.65 -10.39 -12.44
N PHE A 438 6.62 -10.70 -13.32
CA PHE A 438 6.74 -10.05 -14.62
C PHE A 438 6.36 -11.01 -15.74
N LYS A 439 5.60 -10.50 -16.73
CA LYS A 439 5.19 -11.23 -17.94
C LYS A 439 5.62 -10.46 -19.17
N LYS A 440 5.83 -11.16 -20.27
CA LYS A 440 6.10 -10.51 -21.55
C LYS A 440 4.98 -9.55 -21.89
N PHE A 441 5.36 -8.39 -22.41
CA PHE A 441 4.39 -7.42 -22.91
C PHE A 441 3.70 -8.03 -24.13
N THR A 442 2.38 -8.09 -24.09
CA THR A 442 1.52 -8.44 -25.22
C THR A 442 0.57 -7.26 -25.40
N ASP A 443 0.50 -6.70 -26.61
CA ASP A 443 -0.55 -5.75 -26.93
C ASP A 443 -1.87 -6.52 -26.84
N GLU A 444 -2.69 -6.20 -25.85
CA GLU A 444 -4.08 -6.60 -25.86
C GLU A 444 -4.76 -5.80 -26.97
N ASN A 445 -5.77 -6.39 -27.64
CA ASN A 445 -6.60 -5.73 -28.66
C ASN A 445 -7.36 -4.56 -28.00
N ASP A 446 -6.65 -3.46 -27.74
CA ASP A 446 -7.25 -2.22 -27.27
C ASP A 446 -7.80 -1.48 -28.51
N LYS A 447 -9.05 -1.00 -28.41
CA LYS A 447 -9.62 -0.15 -29.46
C LYS A 447 -8.67 1.02 -29.73
N ASN A 448 -8.50 1.36 -31.00
CA ASN A 448 -7.68 2.50 -31.35
C ASN A 448 -8.32 3.80 -30.84
N ILE A 449 -7.53 4.88 -30.73
CA ILE A 449 -7.98 6.18 -30.18
C ILE A 449 -9.17 6.73 -30.99
N GLY A 450 -9.13 6.61 -32.32
CA GLY A 450 -10.20 7.07 -33.20
C GLY A 450 -11.53 6.38 -32.93
N GLU A 451 -11.51 5.06 -32.69
CA GLU A 451 -12.70 4.28 -32.32
C GLU A 451 -13.26 4.72 -30.97
N ARG A 452 -12.39 4.92 -29.97
CA ARG A 452 -12.80 5.39 -28.62
C ARG A 452 -13.41 6.79 -28.66
N ILE A 453 -12.84 7.70 -29.44
CA ILE A 453 -13.41 9.05 -29.67
C ILE A 453 -14.78 8.95 -30.31
N LYS A 454 -14.93 8.09 -31.32
CA LYS A 454 -16.23 7.86 -31.98
C LYS A 454 -17.26 7.34 -31.00
N GLU A 455 -16.94 6.28 -30.26
CA GLU A 455 -17.87 5.69 -29.29
C GLU A 455 -18.33 6.69 -28.23
N LEU A 456 -17.39 7.49 -27.65
CA LEU A 456 -17.72 8.53 -26.70
C LEU A 456 -18.72 9.55 -27.27
N ASN A 457 -18.49 10.00 -28.51
CA ASN A 457 -19.35 10.99 -29.14
C ASN A 457 -20.69 10.39 -29.58
N ASP A 458 -20.74 9.11 -29.97
CA ASP A 458 -21.99 8.39 -30.24
C ASP A 458 -22.83 8.24 -28.95
N GLU A 459 -22.20 8.02 -27.79
CA GLU A 459 -22.90 8.02 -26.50
C GLU A 459 -23.47 9.40 -26.14
N ILE A 460 -22.69 10.46 -26.35
CA ILE A 460 -23.14 11.84 -26.12
C ILE A 460 -24.33 12.18 -27.03
N LYS A 461 -24.28 11.78 -28.30
CA LYS A 461 -25.37 11.97 -29.24
C LYS A 461 -26.66 11.27 -28.77
N LYS A 462 -26.56 10.02 -28.36
CA LYS A 462 -27.72 9.28 -27.81
C LYS A 462 -28.30 9.97 -26.58
N ASP A 463 -27.44 10.53 -25.71
CA ASP A 463 -27.90 11.25 -24.51
C ASP A 463 -28.64 12.55 -24.89
N PHE A 464 -28.19 13.28 -25.94
CA PHE A 464 -28.91 14.43 -26.48
C PHE A 464 -30.28 14.01 -27.06
N GLU A 465 -30.33 12.92 -27.83
CA GLU A 465 -31.59 12.40 -28.41
C GLU A 465 -32.61 11.96 -27.34
N GLU A 466 -32.14 11.33 -26.28
CA GLU A 466 -32.97 10.95 -25.13
C GLU A 466 -33.47 12.20 -24.36
N PHE A 467 -32.60 13.21 -24.19
CA PHE A 467 -32.97 14.46 -23.55
C PHE A 467 -34.03 15.24 -24.34
N ASP A 468 -33.91 15.28 -25.68
CA ASP A 468 -34.89 15.96 -26.55
C ASP A 468 -36.28 15.29 -26.55
N LYS A 469 -36.33 13.98 -26.32
CA LYS A 469 -37.60 13.22 -26.19
C LYS A 469 -38.34 13.50 -24.88
N ARG A 470 -37.61 13.94 -23.84
CA ARG A 470 -38.21 14.33 -22.56
C ARG A 470 -38.77 15.75 -22.70
N ASN A 471 -40.09 15.87 -22.77
CA ASN A 471 -40.81 17.16 -22.94
C ASN A 471 -40.58 18.22 -21.82
N ASP A 472 -39.38 18.36 -21.32
CA ASP A 472 -39.04 19.34 -20.28
C ASP A 472 -38.93 20.75 -20.88
N LYS A 473 -39.69 21.69 -20.34
CA LYS A 473 -39.81 23.09 -20.80
C LYS A 473 -38.51 23.89 -20.58
N GLU A 474 -37.52 23.39 -19.87
CA GLU A 474 -36.23 24.05 -19.64
C GLU A 474 -35.12 23.37 -20.48
N LYS A 475 -35.19 23.54 -21.80
CA LYS A 475 -34.11 23.14 -22.72
C LYS A 475 -32.98 24.16 -22.68
N VAL A 476 -32.09 24.07 -21.70
CA VAL A 476 -30.93 24.96 -21.63
C VAL A 476 -29.66 24.14 -21.91
N TYR A 477 -29.25 24.15 -23.15
CA TYR A 477 -27.95 23.63 -23.61
C TYR A 477 -26.89 24.73 -23.47
N PHE A 478 -26.27 24.89 -22.33
CA PHE A 478 -25.20 25.85 -22.17
C PHE A 478 -23.87 25.28 -22.68
N GLY A 479 -23.42 25.80 -23.84
CA GLY A 479 -22.08 25.58 -24.34
C GLY A 479 -21.80 24.24 -25.03
N ASP A 480 -22.83 23.47 -25.37
CA ASP A 480 -22.70 22.18 -26.08
C ASP A 480 -23.43 22.17 -27.45
N GLU A 481 -23.84 23.35 -27.94
CA GLU A 481 -24.59 23.45 -29.21
C GLU A 481 -23.83 22.85 -30.37
N LEU A 482 -22.51 23.12 -30.47
CA LEU A 482 -21.67 22.58 -31.56
C LEU A 482 -21.44 21.06 -31.44
N LEU A 483 -21.47 20.51 -30.23
CA LEU A 483 -21.44 19.07 -30.00
C LEU A 483 -22.76 18.43 -30.42
N LYS A 484 -23.91 19.06 -30.10
CA LYS A 484 -25.23 18.61 -30.52
C LYS A 484 -25.39 18.61 -32.03
N GLU A 485 -24.89 19.67 -32.70
CA GLU A 485 -24.91 19.79 -34.16
C GLU A 485 -23.86 18.92 -34.88
N GLU A 486 -23.08 18.14 -34.13
CA GLU A 486 -21.98 17.31 -34.64
C GLU A 486 -20.90 18.06 -35.39
N LYS A 487 -20.80 19.39 -35.20
CA LYS A 487 -19.72 20.22 -35.76
C LYS A 487 -18.40 20.04 -35.02
N GLN A 488 -18.48 19.73 -33.72
CA GLN A 488 -17.34 19.43 -32.86
C GLN A 488 -17.45 18.04 -32.24
N LYS A 489 -16.29 17.47 -31.89
CA LYS A 489 -16.19 16.24 -31.11
C LYS A 489 -15.59 16.54 -29.75
N LEU A 490 -16.08 15.83 -28.73
CA LEU A 490 -15.50 15.84 -27.40
C LEU A 490 -14.35 14.84 -27.33
N ILE A 491 -13.23 15.29 -26.77
CA ILE A 491 -12.08 14.44 -26.44
C ILE A 491 -11.83 14.58 -24.97
N THR A 492 -11.75 13.47 -24.23
CA THR A 492 -11.44 13.48 -22.80
C THR A 492 -10.04 12.94 -22.55
N PHE A 493 -9.32 13.61 -21.68
CA PHE A 493 -8.06 13.18 -21.11
C PHE A 493 -8.32 12.62 -19.71
N ASP A 494 -8.32 11.32 -19.59
CA ASP A 494 -8.64 10.61 -18.34
C ASP A 494 -7.34 10.22 -17.65
N PHE A 495 -7.05 10.84 -16.51
CA PHE A 495 -5.78 10.65 -15.81
C PHE A 495 -5.74 9.30 -15.08
N LEU A 496 -4.96 8.37 -15.59
CA LEU A 496 -4.74 7.04 -15.01
C LEU A 496 -3.78 7.07 -13.80
N SER A 497 -3.02 8.14 -13.65
CA SER A 497 -2.11 8.38 -12.52
C SER A 497 -2.07 9.85 -12.17
N ASP A 498 -1.55 10.17 -10.97
CA ASP A 498 -1.31 11.55 -10.58
C ASP A 498 -0.38 12.24 -11.60
N MET A 499 -0.66 13.49 -11.95
CA MET A 499 0.17 14.30 -12.85
C MET A 499 0.80 15.44 -12.06
N ILE A 500 2.12 15.54 -12.07
CA ILE A 500 2.84 16.67 -11.48
C ILE A 500 2.80 17.85 -12.46
N LEU A 501 2.24 18.95 -11.99
CA LEU A 501 2.18 20.18 -12.77
C LEU A 501 3.56 20.84 -12.85
N PRO A 502 4.00 21.30 -14.03
CA PRO A 502 5.26 22.03 -14.18
C PRO A 502 5.17 23.51 -13.71
N PHE A 503 4.02 23.94 -13.27
CA PHE A 503 3.73 25.30 -12.79
C PHE A 503 3.05 25.26 -11.41
N ASN A 504 3.16 26.37 -10.67
CA ASN A 504 2.67 26.48 -9.30
C ASN A 504 1.24 27.04 -9.17
N GLU A 505 0.65 27.51 -10.26
CA GLU A 505 -0.71 28.03 -10.27
C GLU A 505 -1.73 26.94 -10.58
N VAL A 506 -2.86 26.99 -9.89
CA VAL A 506 -3.95 26.01 -10.02
C VAL A 506 -5.12 26.58 -10.83
N SER A 507 -5.07 27.88 -11.16
CA SER A 507 -6.10 28.52 -11.96
C SER A 507 -6.06 28.03 -13.42
N ASN A 508 -7.23 27.65 -13.95
CA ASN A 508 -7.35 27.22 -15.36
C ASN A 508 -6.42 26.07 -15.80
N VAL A 509 -6.26 25.07 -14.95
CA VAL A 509 -5.37 23.91 -15.20
C VAL A 509 -5.56 23.31 -16.60
N GLY A 510 -6.78 23.21 -17.09
CA GLY A 510 -7.06 22.68 -18.43
C GLY A 510 -6.45 23.52 -19.56
N LYS A 511 -6.43 24.85 -19.43
CA LYS A 511 -5.75 25.73 -20.40
C LYS A 511 -4.24 25.62 -20.30
N GLN A 512 -3.71 25.61 -19.07
CA GLN A 512 -2.27 25.49 -18.84
C GLN A 512 -1.71 24.16 -19.36
N ILE A 513 -2.51 23.09 -19.37
CA ILE A 513 -2.11 21.82 -19.99
C ILE A 513 -2.02 21.95 -21.51
N LEU A 514 -2.87 22.74 -22.17
CA LEU A 514 -2.74 23.01 -23.61
C LEU A 514 -1.41 23.68 -23.95
N GLU A 515 -0.90 24.55 -23.07
CA GLU A 515 0.39 25.22 -23.23
C GLU A 515 1.59 24.26 -23.14
N LEU A 516 1.40 23.05 -22.62
CA LEU A 516 2.43 22.00 -22.60
C LEU A 516 2.53 21.24 -23.92
N PHE A 517 1.56 21.42 -24.80
CA PHE A 517 1.53 20.80 -26.11
C PHE A 517 2.18 21.72 -27.17
N ASP A 518 2.49 21.14 -28.32
CA ASP A 518 2.88 21.87 -29.49
C ASP A 518 1.79 22.89 -29.87
N GLU A 519 2.16 24.13 -30.25
CA GLU A 519 1.22 25.19 -30.61
C GLU A 519 0.21 24.72 -31.65
N ASN A 520 0.69 24.03 -32.72
CA ASN A 520 -0.20 23.48 -33.76
C ASN A 520 -1.23 22.48 -33.28
N PHE A 521 -0.99 21.83 -32.13
CA PHE A 521 -1.92 20.90 -31.53
C PHE A 521 -2.80 21.59 -30.49
N GLY A 522 -2.21 22.41 -29.62
CA GLY A 522 -2.92 23.11 -28.54
C GLY A 522 -3.99 24.07 -29.04
N GLU A 523 -3.73 24.78 -30.15
CA GLU A 523 -4.67 25.74 -30.75
C GLU A 523 -5.93 25.09 -31.35
N LYS A 524 -5.86 23.81 -31.75
CA LYS A 524 -7.00 23.05 -32.27
C LYS A 524 -7.99 22.59 -31.20
N LEU A 525 -7.58 22.60 -29.94
CA LEU A 525 -8.38 22.11 -28.82
C LEU A 525 -8.94 23.27 -28.01
N THR A 526 -10.24 23.25 -27.77
CA THR A 526 -10.93 24.21 -26.92
C THR A 526 -11.37 23.55 -25.61
N LEU A 527 -10.98 24.11 -24.46
CA LEU A 527 -11.36 23.54 -23.16
C LEU A 527 -12.87 23.59 -22.93
N ASN A 528 -13.49 22.44 -22.65
CA ASN A 528 -14.88 22.37 -22.20
C ASN A 528 -14.90 22.31 -20.67
N ASN A 529 -15.08 23.47 -20.04
CA ASN A 529 -15.12 23.62 -18.58
C ASN A 529 -16.25 22.85 -17.92
N ARG A 530 -17.38 22.68 -18.61
CA ARG A 530 -18.58 22.01 -18.08
C ARG A 530 -18.33 20.52 -17.87
N ARG A 531 -17.57 19.91 -18.75
CA ARG A 531 -17.28 18.47 -18.77
C ARG A 531 -15.91 18.13 -18.19
N THR A 532 -15.25 19.12 -17.58
CA THR A 532 -13.94 18.99 -16.94
C THR A 532 -14.08 18.82 -15.43
N PHE A 533 -13.51 17.75 -14.88
CA PHE A 533 -13.57 17.39 -13.45
C PHE A 533 -12.17 17.10 -12.94
N VAL A 534 -11.56 18.10 -12.31
CA VAL A 534 -10.18 18.02 -11.81
C VAL A 534 -10.16 18.06 -10.29
N ASN A 535 -9.38 17.16 -9.71
CA ASN A 535 -9.00 17.20 -8.30
C ASN A 535 -7.52 17.54 -8.20
N VAL A 536 -7.18 18.47 -7.32
CA VAL A 536 -5.80 18.92 -7.12
C VAL A 536 -5.37 18.66 -5.69
N GLU A 537 -4.17 18.10 -5.52
CA GLU A 537 -3.57 17.83 -4.21
C GLU A 537 -2.10 18.28 -4.19
N LYS A 538 -1.53 18.40 -2.98
CA LYS A 538 -0.09 18.64 -2.80
C LYS A 538 0.63 17.31 -2.62
N LEU A 539 1.58 17.04 -3.50
CA LEU A 539 2.48 15.90 -3.41
C LEU A 539 3.64 16.26 -2.49
N ARG A 540 3.72 15.59 -1.36
CA ARG A 540 4.84 15.70 -0.43
C ARG A 540 5.73 14.48 -0.52
N GLY A 541 7.02 14.67 -0.47
CA GLY A 541 7.98 13.59 -0.56
C GLY A 541 9.18 13.79 0.36
N TYR A 542 9.93 12.71 0.55
CA TYR A 542 11.18 12.72 1.30
C TYR A 542 12.25 11.99 0.50
N ASN A 543 13.42 12.59 0.36
CA ASN A 543 14.56 11.96 -0.28
C ASN A 543 15.41 11.29 0.81
N ILE A 544 15.40 9.96 0.84
CA ILE A 544 16.12 9.17 1.85
C ILE A 544 17.64 9.33 1.67
N ILE A 545 18.11 9.41 0.41
CA ILE A 545 19.55 9.51 0.11
C ILE A 545 20.11 10.83 0.65
N ASN A 546 19.43 11.93 0.36
CA ASN A 546 19.87 13.27 0.77
C ASN A 546 19.33 13.67 2.15
N ASN A 547 18.57 12.78 2.81
CA ASN A 547 17.92 13.04 4.09
C ASN A 547 17.20 14.39 4.15
N SER A 548 16.51 14.74 3.10
CA SER A 548 15.83 16.03 2.94
C SER A 548 14.38 15.85 2.51
N ARG A 549 13.54 16.79 2.96
CA ARG A 549 12.18 16.90 2.45
C ARG A 549 12.24 17.39 1.00
N LYS A 550 11.53 16.73 0.08
CA LYS A 550 11.32 17.23 -1.27
C LYS A 550 10.45 18.49 -1.22
N MET A 551 10.60 19.36 -2.19
CA MET A 551 9.67 20.49 -2.37
C MET A 551 8.25 19.96 -2.56
N ASP A 552 7.26 20.70 -2.06
CA ASP A 552 5.85 20.37 -2.27
C ASP A 552 5.53 20.62 -3.75
N GLU A 553 5.06 19.60 -4.46
CA GLU A 553 4.64 19.66 -5.85
C GLU A 553 3.11 19.66 -5.91
N ILE A 554 2.53 20.39 -6.85
CA ILE A 554 1.09 20.36 -7.11
C ILE A 554 0.79 19.26 -8.11
N VAL A 555 -0.19 18.43 -7.82
CA VAL A 555 -0.59 17.32 -8.70
C VAL A 555 -2.07 17.37 -9.00
N ILE A 556 -2.42 17.06 -10.24
CA ILE A 556 -3.74 16.58 -10.61
C ILE A 556 -3.83 15.12 -10.19
N THR A 557 -4.85 14.75 -9.42
CA THR A 557 -4.95 13.38 -8.92
C THR A 557 -5.47 12.42 -9.97
N GLN A 558 -5.09 11.17 -9.83
CA GLN A 558 -5.63 10.06 -10.59
C GLN A 558 -7.16 10.09 -10.63
N GLY A 559 -7.74 9.77 -11.77
CA GLY A 559 -9.18 9.82 -12.03
C GLY A 559 -9.71 11.18 -12.47
N SER A 560 -8.93 12.25 -12.43
CA SER A 560 -9.33 13.54 -13.01
C SER A 560 -9.61 13.40 -14.50
N VAL A 561 -10.58 14.19 -14.99
CA VAL A 561 -11.00 14.23 -16.39
C VAL A 561 -10.91 15.65 -16.89
N ILE A 562 -10.19 15.86 -17.97
CA ILE A 562 -10.16 17.14 -18.68
C ILE A 562 -10.72 16.93 -20.07
N SER A 563 -11.70 17.75 -20.45
CA SER A 563 -12.45 17.60 -21.69
C SER A 563 -12.17 18.77 -22.62
N TYR A 564 -11.87 18.45 -23.86
CA TYR A 564 -11.64 19.42 -24.93
C TYR A 564 -12.61 19.17 -26.08
N CYS A 565 -13.01 20.24 -26.75
CA CYS A 565 -13.74 20.20 -28.01
C CYS A 565 -12.77 20.38 -29.16
N LEU A 566 -13.01 19.65 -30.23
CA LEU A 566 -12.25 19.67 -31.47
C LEU A 566 -13.20 19.76 -32.66
N ASP A 567 -12.92 20.61 -33.63
CA ASP A 567 -13.64 20.65 -34.89
C ASP A 567 -13.43 19.37 -35.71
N ASN A 568 -14.49 18.85 -36.31
CA ASN A 568 -14.47 17.55 -36.99
C ASN A 568 -13.39 17.43 -38.07
N GLU A 569 -13.12 18.52 -38.79
CA GLU A 569 -12.11 18.56 -39.86
C GLU A 569 -10.69 18.32 -39.36
N ASN A 570 -10.42 18.54 -38.08
CA ASN A 570 -9.09 18.47 -37.49
C ASN A 570 -8.75 17.09 -36.90
N LEU A 571 -9.70 16.16 -36.84
CA LEU A 571 -9.52 14.91 -36.08
C LEU A 571 -8.36 14.04 -36.58
N GLU A 572 -8.31 13.78 -37.90
CA GLU A 572 -7.25 12.93 -38.48
C GLU A 572 -5.85 13.51 -38.25
N GLY A 573 -5.75 14.85 -38.31
CA GLY A 573 -4.48 15.56 -38.12
C GLY A 573 -3.91 15.53 -36.71
N ILE A 574 -4.68 15.10 -35.71
CA ILE A 574 -4.23 15.09 -34.31
C ILE A 574 -4.07 13.67 -33.72
N LEU A 575 -4.54 12.62 -34.37
CA LEU A 575 -4.49 11.26 -33.83
C LEU A 575 -3.07 10.85 -33.44
N GLY A 576 -2.08 11.11 -34.28
CA GLY A 576 -0.68 10.77 -33.95
C GLY A 576 -0.11 11.55 -32.76
N TYR A 577 -0.62 12.76 -32.45
CA TYR A 577 -0.26 13.47 -31.22
C TYR A 577 -0.93 12.85 -29.99
N LEU A 578 -2.19 12.44 -30.11
CA LEU A 578 -2.90 11.77 -29.02
C LEU A 578 -2.26 10.43 -28.66
N GLU A 579 -1.79 9.66 -29.65
CA GLU A 579 -1.04 8.41 -29.44
C GLU A 579 0.26 8.67 -28.67
N LYS A 580 1.03 9.68 -29.06
CA LYS A 580 2.25 10.08 -28.34
C LYS A 580 1.96 10.52 -26.91
N ILE A 581 0.83 11.18 -26.66
CA ILE A 581 0.40 11.59 -25.31
C ILE A 581 0.07 10.37 -24.45
N GLU A 582 -0.67 9.40 -24.98
CA GLU A 582 -0.94 8.15 -24.25
C GLU A 582 0.35 7.37 -23.96
N GLU A 583 1.25 7.28 -24.95
CA GLU A 583 2.51 6.56 -24.79
C GLU A 583 3.46 7.24 -23.80
N ASN A 584 3.62 8.55 -23.89
CA ASN A 584 4.63 9.27 -23.11
C ASN A 584 4.11 9.91 -21.83
N GLY A 585 2.77 10.13 -21.72
CA GLY A 585 2.15 10.86 -20.61
C GLY A 585 2.38 12.38 -20.69
N ILE A 586 1.85 13.11 -19.70
CA ILE A 586 1.88 14.59 -19.59
C ILE A 586 2.53 14.99 -18.26
N GLY A 587 3.21 16.15 -18.22
CA GLY A 587 3.78 16.74 -17.01
C GLY A 587 5.17 16.23 -16.64
N LEU A 588 5.54 16.38 -15.36
CA LEU A 588 6.88 16.06 -14.86
C LEU A 588 6.99 14.61 -14.37
N ARG A 589 8.22 14.09 -14.30
CA ARG A 589 8.58 12.79 -13.72
C ARG A 589 7.81 11.60 -14.32
N ARG A 590 7.53 11.65 -15.62
CA ARG A 590 6.78 10.61 -16.35
C ARG A 590 7.40 9.21 -16.23
N ASN A 591 8.72 9.12 -16.12
CA ASN A 591 9.42 7.84 -15.90
C ASN A 591 9.08 7.17 -14.54
N GLU A 592 8.56 7.93 -13.60
CA GLU A 592 8.14 7.45 -12.30
C GLU A 592 6.64 7.05 -12.26
N GLY A 593 5.97 7.05 -13.41
CA GLY A 593 4.55 6.71 -13.54
C GLY A 593 3.58 7.86 -13.33
N PHE A 594 4.09 9.11 -13.30
CA PHE A 594 3.22 10.30 -13.25
C PHE A 594 2.72 10.70 -14.63
N GLY A 595 1.53 11.32 -14.67
CA GLY A 595 0.94 11.94 -15.84
C GLY A 595 0.50 10.97 -16.94
N ARG A 596 0.22 9.73 -16.60
CA ARG A 596 -0.38 8.78 -17.54
C ARG A 596 -1.82 9.13 -17.80
N VAL A 597 -2.15 9.21 -19.08
CA VAL A 597 -3.46 9.62 -19.57
C VAL A 597 -3.98 8.57 -20.53
N ARG A 598 -5.27 8.35 -20.52
CA ARG A 598 -6.00 7.61 -21.53
C ARG A 598 -6.99 8.55 -22.23
N ILE A 599 -6.97 8.55 -23.53
CA ILE A 599 -7.88 9.37 -24.33
C ILE A 599 -9.19 8.63 -24.48
N CYS A 600 -10.30 9.27 -24.09
CA CYS A 600 -11.65 8.73 -24.20
C CYS A 600 -11.76 7.28 -23.67
N SER A 601 -11.41 7.07 -22.39
CA SER A 601 -11.56 5.74 -21.78
C SER A 601 -13.01 5.28 -21.79
N GLU A 602 -13.23 3.97 -21.81
CA GLU A 602 -14.57 3.38 -21.79
C GLU A 602 -15.34 3.84 -20.55
N ARG A 603 -16.56 4.33 -20.74
CA ARG A 603 -17.46 4.80 -19.70
C ARG A 603 -18.44 3.68 -19.34
N LYS A 604 -18.34 3.15 -18.13
CA LYS A 604 -19.31 2.18 -17.62
C LYS A 604 -20.47 2.92 -16.94
N CYS A 605 -21.36 3.49 -17.73
CA CYS A 605 -22.65 3.98 -17.23
C CYS A 605 -23.64 2.82 -17.23
N GLU A 606 -24.04 2.31 -16.08
CA GLU A 606 -25.17 1.38 -16.00
C GLU A 606 -26.47 2.20 -16.20
N LYS A 607 -26.91 2.30 -17.45
CA LYS A 607 -28.24 2.80 -17.78
C LYS A 607 -29.24 1.68 -17.48
N LYS A 608 -29.74 1.60 -16.25
CA LYS A 608 -31.02 0.93 -16.01
C LYS A 608 -32.11 1.98 -16.16
N GLU A 609 -33.10 1.67 -17.00
CA GLU A 609 -34.28 2.50 -17.21
C GLU A 609 -34.92 2.88 -15.87
N ILE A 610 -35.22 4.16 -15.73
CA ILE A 610 -35.94 4.73 -14.59
C ILE A 610 -37.43 4.68 -14.89
#